data_74cac8a9efb4bd092ed6791ea19d1ba1
#
_entry.id   74cac8a9efb4bd092ed6791ea19d1ba1
#
_cell.length_a   1.000
_cell.length_b   1.000
_cell.length_c   1.000
_cell.angle_alpha   90.00
_cell.angle_beta   90.00
_cell.angle_gamma   90.00
#
_symmetry.space_group_name_H-M   'P 1'
#
loop_
_entity.id
_entity.type
_entity.pdbx_description
1 polymer ?
#
loop_
_entity_poly.entity_id
_entity_poly.type
_entity_poly.pdbx_seq_one_letter_code
_entity_poly.pdbx_strand_id
1 'polypeptide(L)'
;MAGLVGYVKRWRTALHVAVSASVLAGLGLPIAPVAHAAAAAATLSVTSTWQTGFIASFTITNLSTVPLSDWRLEFDLPMGESIRHTWSSTVTQSGTHYVLSPANWNRIIAPGGSATGGLRGVLSGSYTPPLNCVLNGQVPCS
;
A
#
# COMPACT_ATOMS: atom_id res chain seq x y z
N MET A 1 1.33 9.71 94.59
CA MET A 1 1.57 10.60 93.45
C MET A 1 1.71 9.83 92.18
N ALA A 2 0.66 9.54 91.63
CA ALA A 2 0.72 8.90 90.31
C ALA A 2 1.04 9.95 89.27
N GLY A 3 2.22 9.91 88.78
CA GLY A 3 2.52 10.65 87.65
C GLY A 3 1.63 10.15 86.47
N LEU A 4 0.68 10.93 86.17
CA LEU A 4 -0.05 10.69 84.98
C LEU A 4 0.90 10.93 83.79
N VAL A 5 1.57 9.89 83.53
CA VAL A 5 2.20 9.86 82.22
C VAL A 5 1.06 9.85 81.22
N GLY A 6 0.78 11.00 80.73
CA GLY A 6 -0.11 11.12 79.62
C GLY A 6 0.45 10.27 78.51
N TYR A 7 -0.08 9.15 78.40
CA TYR A 7 0.19 8.33 77.30
C TYR A 7 -0.45 9.05 76.06
N VAL A 8 0.29 9.96 75.56
CA VAL A 8 -0.04 10.47 74.27
C VAL A 8 0.18 9.34 73.30
N LYS A 9 -0.86 8.58 73.15
CA LYS A 9 -0.92 7.62 72.15
C LYS A 9 -0.78 8.39 70.86
N ARG A 10 0.42 8.55 70.47
CA ARG A 10 0.68 9.07 69.12
C ARG A 10 0.09 8.06 68.19
N TRP A 11 -1.09 8.38 67.78
CA TRP A 11 -1.62 7.80 66.64
C TRP A 11 -0.73 8.31 65.51
N ARG A 12 0.26 7.53 65.24
CA ARG A 12 0.81 7.59 63.92
C ARG A 12 -0.32 7.11 63.07
N THR A 13 -1.14 8.02 62.69
CA THR A 13 -1.83 7.85 61.45
C THR A 13 -0.71 7.64 60.44
N ALA A 14 -0.40 6.41 60.24
CA ALA A 14 0.20 6.07 58.99
C ALA A 14 -0.78 6.62 57.96
N LEU A 15 -0.46 7.76 57.48
CA LEU A 15 -0.89 8.15 56.17
C LEU A 15 -0.38 7.04 55.28
N HIS A 16 -1.18 6.04 55.18
CA HIS A 16 -1.14 5.28 54.00
C HIS A 16 -1.56 6.28 52.93
N VAL A 17 -0.61 6.99 52.42
CA VAL A 17 -0.68 7.42 51.09
C VAL A 17 -0.84 6.10 50.33
N ALA A 18 -2.06 5.66 50.23
CA ALA A 18 -2.40 4.87 49.12
C ALA A 18 -2.01 5.74 47.94
N VAL A 19 -0.79 5.63 47.55
CA VAL A 19 -0.44 5.82 46.18
C VAL A 19 -1.32 4.78 45.48
N SER A 20 -2.53 5.10 45.30
CA SER A 20 -3.23 4.59 44.18
C SER A 20 -2.33 5.05 43.03
N ALA A 21 -1.34 4.27 42.79
CA ALA A 21 -0.85 4.15 41.47
C ALA A 21 -2.12 3.86 40.67
N SER A 22 -2.78 4.86 40.34
CA SER A 22 -3.64 4.84 39.20
C SER A 22 -2.72 4.40 38.12
N VAL A 23 -2.66 3.14 38.01
CA VAL A 23 -2.09 2.52 36.86
C VAL A 23 -3.05 2.85 35.74
N LEU A 24 -2.97 4.05 35.34
CA LEU A 24 -3.41 4.51 34.05
C LEU A 24 -2.67 3.76 32.95
N ALA A 25 -1.72 3.03 33.33
CA ALA A 25 -1.05 2.07 32.51
C ALA A 25 -2.00 1.07 31.86
N GLY A 26 -3.15 0.83 32.45
CA GLY A 26 -4.16 -0.01 31.81
C GLY A 26 -4.88 0.67 30.67
N LEU A 27 -4.65 1.92 30.47
CA LEU A 27 -5.07 2.60 29.27
C LEU A 27 -4.02 2.35 28.21
N GLY A 28 -3.92 1.13 27.79
CA GLY A 28 -3.45 0.84 26.48
C GLY A 28 -4.42 1.51 25.52
N LEU A 29 -4.21 2.80 25.27
CA LEU A 29 -4.71 3.38 24.03
C LEU A 29 -4.11 2.50 22.95
N PRO A 30 -4.93 1.78 22.17
CA PRO A 30 -4.38 1.10 21.01
C PRO A 30 -3.69 2.18 20.21
N ILE A 31 -2.37 2.10 20.12
CA ILE A 31 -1.65 2.89 19.14
C ILE A 31 -2.17 2.36 17.83
N ALA A 32 -3.15 3.05 17.26
CA ALA A 32 -3.58 2.76 15.92
C ALA A 32 -2.34 2.85 15.03
N PRO A 33 -2.03 1.83 14.21
CA PRO A 33 -0.95 1.94 13.26
C PRO A 33 -1.19 3.21 12.45
N VAL A 34 -0.19 4.10 12.44
CA VAL A 34 -0.24 5.28 11.58
C VAL A 34 -0.37 4.75 10.15
N ALA A 35 -1.51 5.02 9.52
CA ALA A 35 -1.68 4.72 8.12
C ALA A 35 -0.70 5.59 7.34
N HIS A 36 0.36 4.98 6.83
CA HIS A 36 1.23 5.66 5.90
C HIS A 36 0.50 5.82 4.57
N ALA A 37 0.51 7.02 4.02
CA ALA A 37 0.06 7.24 2.66
C ALA A 37 0.88 6.34 1.72
N ALA A 38 0.23 5.76 0.71
CA ALA A 38 0.91 4.98 -0.31
C ALA A 38 1.99 5.86 -0.98
N ALA A 39 3.20 5.31 -1.15
CA ALA A 39 4.30 6.00 -1.81
C ALA A 39 4.11 6.12 -3.32
N ALA A 40 3.23 5.33 -3.90
CA ALA A 40 2.91 5.32 -5.32
C ALA A 40 1.47 4.85 -5.53
N ALA A 41 0.93 5.17 -6.70
CA ALA A 41 -0.36 4.66 -7.17
C ALA A 41 -0.22 4.15 -8.59
N ALA A 42 -1.03 3.18 -8.95
CA ALA A 42 -1.12 2.68 -10.31
C ALA A 42 -2.57 2.50 -10.72
N THR A 43 -2.84 2.77 -12.00
CA THR A 43 -4.10 2.43 -12.64
C THR A 43 -3.83 1.59 -13.88
N LEU A 44 -4.67 0.63 -14.13
CA LEU A 44 -4.71 -0.14 -15.37
C LEU A 44 -6.16 -0.21 -15.82
N SER A 45 -6.47 0.40 -16.93
CA SER A 45 -7.85 0.48 -17.42
C SER A 45 -7.94 0.16 -18.89
N VAL A 46 -8.96 -0.60 -19.26
CA VAL A 46 -9.27 -0.87 -20.66
C VAL A 46 -10.05 0.30 -21.24
N THR A 47 -9.53 0.85 -22.31
CA THR A 47 -10.09 2.04 -22.96
C THR A 47 -10.91 1.69 -24.19
N SER A 48 -10.68 0.52 -24.76
CA SER A 48 -11.38 0.06 -25.95
C SER A 48 -11.36 -1.45 -26.05
N THR A 49 -12.44 -2.04 -26.48
CA THR A 49 -12.56 -3.48 -26.79
C THR A 49 -13.26 -3.67 -28.13
N TRP A 50 -12.83 -4.67 -28.86
CA TRP A 50 -13.47 -5.14 -30.09
C TRP A 50 -13.40 -6.67 -30.14
N GLN A 51 -13.95 -7.28 -31.17
CA GLN A 51 -14.09 -8.72 -31.22
C GLN A 51 -12.77 -9.50 -31.06
N THR A 52 -11.66 -8.97 -31.56
CA THR A 52 -10.36 -9.66 -31.60
C THR A 52 -9.30 -9.04 -30.71
N GLY A 53 -9.63 -8.00 -29.97
CA GLY A 53 -8.62 -7.33 -29.14
C GLY A 53 -9.14 -6.25 -28.22
N PHE A 54 -8.22 -5.65 -27.50
CA PHE A 54 -8.49 -4.53 -26.61
C PHE A 54 -7.27 -3.62 -26.49
N ILE A 55 -7.52 -2.41 -26.05
CA ILE A 55 -6.49 -1.45 -25.64
C ILE A 55 -6.65 -1.20 -24.15
N ALA A 56 -5.55 -1.27 -23.43
CA ALA A 56 -5.47 -0.85 -22.04
C ALA A 56 -4.42 0.24 -21.87
N SER A 57 -4.68 1.14 -20.97
CA SER A 57 -3.76 2.20 -20.57
C SER A 57 -3.37 2.06 -19.12
N PHE A 58 -2.13 2.38 -18.79
CA PHE A 58 -1.67 2.44 -17.43
C PHE A 58 -1.13 3.82 -17.08
N THR A 59 -1.23 4.16 -15.82
CA THR A 59 -0.60 5.34 -15.22
C THR A 59 0.02 4.93 -13.90
N ILE A 60 1.27 5.29 -13.69
CA ILE A 60 1.99 5.10 -12.43
C ILE A 60 2.36 6.47 -11.92
N THR A 61 1.94 6.79 -10.71
CA THR A 61 2.18 8.10 -10.09
C THR A 61 3.06 7.92 -8.87
N ASN A 62 4.13 8.72 -8.80
CA ASN A 62 4.99 8.79 -7.63
C ASN A 62 4.40 9.80 -6.63
N LEU A 63 3.82 9.30 -5.55
CA LEU A 63 3.22 10.11 -4.48
C LEU A 63 4.22 10.45 -3.37
N SER A 64 5.46 9.99 -3.48
CA SER A 64 6.50 10.24 -2.49
C SER A 64 7.32 11.50 -2.79
N THR A 65 8.20 11.85 -1.88
CA THR A 65 9.12 12.97 -2.00
C THR A 65 10.48 12.57 -2.59
N VAL A 66 10.67 11.31 -2.92
CA VAL A 66 11.89 10.78 -3.53
C VAL A 66 11.59 10.20 -4.91
N PRO A 67 12.54 10.17 -5.85
CA PRO A 67 12.32 9.55 -7.15
C PRO A 67 11.92 8.07 -7.02
N LEU A 68 11.00 7.62 -7.86
CA LEU A 68 10.61 6.23 -8.01
C LEU A 68 11.35 5.64 -9.21
N SER A 69 12.18 4.64 -8.97
CA SER A 69 12.98 4.02 -10.02
C SER A 69 12.52 2.59 -10.30
N ASP A 70 12.68 2.15 -11.54
CA ASP A 70 12.51 0.76 -11.94
C ASP A 70 11.16 0.18 -11.52
N TRP A 71 10.10 0.91 -11.76
CA TRP A 71 8.74 0.48 -11.47
C TRP A 71 8.38 -0.80 -12.25
N ARG A 72 7.53 -1.62 -11.64
CA ARG A 72 7.00 -2.83 -12.25
C ARG A 72 5.50 -2.90 -12.02
N LEU A 73 4.76 -3.08 -13.09
CA LEU A 73 3.32 -3.28 -13.06
C LEU A 73 3.03 -4.73 -13.46
N GLU A 74 2.47 -5.49 -12.55
CA GLU A 74 2.19 -6.90 -12.75
C GLU A 74 0.68 -7.14 -12.77
N PHE A 75 0.23 -8.03 -13.59
CA PHE A 75 -1.17 -8.47 -13.66
C PHE A 75 -1.29 -9.79 -14.38
N ASP A 76 -2.44 -10.40 -14.22
CA ASP A 76 -2.79 -11.64 -14.90
C ASP A 76 -3.84 -11.36 -15.98
N LEU A 77 -3.70 -12.00 -17.12
CA LEU A 77 -4.72 -12.06 -18.14
C LEU A 77 -5.37 -13.45 -18.15
N PRO A 78 -6.69 -13.54 -18.28
CA PRO A 78 -7.36 -14.83 -18.45
C PRO A 78 -6.85 -15.58 -19.67
N MET A 79 -7.04 -16.90 -19.66
CA MET A 79 -6.76 -17.72 -20.83
C MET A 79 -7.58 -17.20 -22.04
N GLY A 80 -6.93 -17.19 -23.20
CA GLY A 80 -7.54 -16.62 -24.42
C GLY A 80 -7.25 -15.14 -24.63
N GLU A 81 -6.54 -14.51 -23.68
CA GLU A 81 -6.06 -13.15 -23.83
C GLU A 81 -4.53 -13.12 -23.81
N SER A 82 -3.95 -12.26 -24.61
CA SER A 82 -2.51 -12.06 -24.65
C SER A 82 -2.16 -10.62 -25.04
N ILE A 83 -0.94 -10.19 -24.73
CA ILE A 83 -0.43 -8.90 -25.14
C ILE A 83 0.34 -9.06 -26.43
N ARG A 84 -0.01 -8.26 -27.43
CA ARG A 84 0.68 -8.21 -28.71
C ARG A 84 1.69 -7.08 -28.80
N HIS A 85 1.40 -5.94 -28.21
CA HIS A 85 2.22 -4.75 -28.29
C HIS A 85 2.09 -3.89 -27.03
N THR A 86 3.19 -3.27 -26.62
CA THR A 86 3.21 -2.28 -25.55
C THR A 86 3.89 -1.01 -26.02
N TRP A 87 3.51 0.10 -25.45
CA TRP A 87 4.21 1.39 -25.64
C TRP A 87 4.53 2.00 -24.28
N SER A 88 5.65 2.71 -24.24
CA SER A 88 6.20 3.31 -23.03
C SER A 88 6.53 2.29 -21.93
N SER A 89 6.71 1.04 -22.32
CA SER A 89 7.09 -0.06 -21.43
C SER A 89 7.64 -1.23 -22.21
N THR A 90 8.27 -2.15 -21.48
CA THR A 90 8.60 -3.48 -21.99
C THR A 90 7.72 -4.50 -21.24
N VAL A 91 7.50 -5.64 -21.86
CA VAL A 91 6.66 -6.70 -21.28
C VAL A 91 7.41 -8.02 -21.22
N THR A 92 7.27 -8.72 -20.11
CA THR A 92 7.63 -10.12 -19.97
C THR A 92 6.41 -10.93 -19.55
N GLN A 93 6.39 -12.20 -19.95
CA GLN A 93 5.25 -13.09 -19.73
C GLN A 93 5.73 -14.42 -19.16
N SER A 94 4.98 -14.94 -18.20
CA SER A 94 5.11 -16.30 -17.69
C SER A 94 3.70 -16.89 -17.53
N GLY A 95 3.30 -17.76 -18.45
CA GLY A 95 1.92 -18.26 -18.48
C GLY A 95 0.92 -17.14 -18.72
N THR A 96 0.00 -16.95 -17.77
CA THR A 96 -0.98 -15.87 -17.78
C THR A 96 -0.52 -14.62 -17.05
N HIS A 97 0.65 -14.66 -16.45
CA HIS A 97 1.22 -13.55 -15.67
C HIS A 97 2.07 -12.64 -16.57
N TYR A 98 1.81 -11.34 -16.50
CA TYR A 98 2.50 -10.31 -17.27
C TYR A 98 3.15 -9.30 -16.35
N VAL A 99 4.35 -8.86 -16.73
CA VAL A 99 5.09 -7.81 -16.04
C VAL A 99 5.44 -6.73 -17.03
N LEU A 100 4.95 -5.53 -16.81
CA LEU A 100 5.38 -4.33 -17.51
C LEU A 100 6.52 -3.68 -16.73
N SER A 101 7.59 -3.38 -17.43
CA SER A 101 8.76 -2.68 -16.89
C SER A 101 8.99 -1.39 -17.67
N PRO A 102 9.74 -0.42 -17.14
CA PRO A 102 9.96 0.84 -17.82
C PRO A 102 10.62 0.69 -19.19
N ALA A 103 10.29 1.60 -20.09
CA ALA A 103 11.15 1.92 -21.21
C ALA A 103 12.39 2.69 -20.73
N ASN A 104 13.40 2.85 -21.59
CA ASN A 104 14.66 3.51 -21.20
C ASN A 104 14.46 4.95 -20.67
N TRP A 105 13.45 5.64 -21.14
CA TRP A 105 13.25 7.07 -20.88
C TRP A 105 12.28 7.38 -19.75
N ASN A 106 11.53 6.40 -19.22
CA ASN A 106 10.57 6.60 -18.12
C ASN A 106 10.88 5.74 -16.89
N ARG A 107 12.10 5.31 -16.77
CA ARG A 107 12.59 4.46 -15.67
C ARG A 107 12.51 5.14 -14.31
N ILE A 108 12.67 6.45 -14.29
CA ILE A 108 12.67 7.26 -13.08
C ILE A 108 11.48 8.21 -13.17
N ILE A 109 10.62 8.15 -12.16
CA ILE A 109 9.50 9.07 -12.01
C ILE A 109 9.83 10.04 -10.89
N ALA A 110 9.92 11.32 -11.22
CA ALA A 110 10.16 12.37 -10.24
C ALA A 110 9.03 12.43 -9.18
N PRO A 111 9.31 12.97 -7.98
CA PRO A 111 8.25 13.18 -6.99
C PRO A 111 7.07 13.94 -7.57
N GLY A 112 5.87 13.41 -7.37
CA GLY A 112 4.64 13.98 -7.94
C GLY A 112 4.43 13.74 -9.43
N GLY A 113 5.42 13.15 -10.11
CA GLY A 113 5.32 12.82 -11.53
C GLY A 113 4.62 11.51 -11.81
N SER A 114 4.40 11.23 -13.09
CA SER A 114 3.75 10.01 -13.56
C SER A 114 4.43 9.44 -14.79
N ALA A 115 4.38 8.12 -14.93
CA ALA A 115 4.65 7.40 -16.16
C ALA A 115 3.33 6.86 -16.71
N THR A 116 3.10 7.05 -18.00
CA THR A 116 1.91 6.57 -18.70
C THR A 116 2.31 5.75 -19.90
N GLY A 117 1.47 4.81 -20.24
CA GLY A 117 1.65 3.98 -21.41
C GLY A 117 0.46 3.07 -21.62
N GLY A 118 0.65 2.04 -22.40
CA GLY A 118 -0.44 1.13 -22.64
C GLY A 118 -0.03 -0.13 -23.37
N LEU A 119 -1.03 -0.91 -23.70
CA LEU A 119 -0.87 -2.18 -24.39
C LEU A 119 -2.05 -2.44 -25.33
N ARG A 120 -1.76 -3.20 -26.36
CA ARG A 120 -2.75 -3.84 -27.20
C ARG A 120 -2.80 -5.33 -26.89
N GLY A 121 -3.97 -5.77 -26.51
CA GLY A 121 -4.26 -7.17 -26.28
C GLY A 121 -4.95 -7.83 -27.45
N VAL A 122 -4.83 -9.14 -27.52
CA VAL A 122 -5.50 -10.00 -28.50
C VAL A 122 -6.46 -10.89 -27.74
N LEU A 123 -7.68 -11.03 -28.25
CA LEU A 123 -8.71 -11.89 -27.70
C LEU A 123 -8.92 -13.11 -28.59
N SER A 124 -9.03 -14.26 -27.92
CA SER A 124 -9.51 -15.50 -28.50
C SER A 124 -10.77 -15.91 -27.71
N GLY A 125 -11.83 -15.13 -27.87
CA GLY A 125 -13.07 -15.29 -27.12
C GLY A 125 -13.56 -13.98 -26.49
N SER A 126 -14.36 -14.09 -25.46
CA SER A 126 -14.90 -12.92 -24.75
C SER A 126 -13.83 -12.20 -23.93
N TYR A 127 -13.90 -10.88 -23.91
CA TYR A 127 -13.03 -10.06 -23.08
C TYR A 127 -13.38 -10.26 -21.59
N THR A 128 -12.32 -10.36 -20.78
CA THR A 128 -12.40 -10.32 -19.32
C THR A 128 -11.34 -9.35 -18.79
N PRO A 129 -11.64 -8.52 -17.78
CA PRO A 129 -10.65 -7.58 -17.26
C PRO A 129 -9.39 -8.25 -16.72
N PRO A 130 -8.24 -7.57 -16.77
CA PRO A 130 -7.05 -8.01 -16.08
C PRO A 130 -7.31 -8.22 -14.59
N LEU A 131 -6.63 -9.20 -14.00
CA LEU A 131 -6.75 -9.58 -12.61
C LEU A 131 -5.45 -9.32 -11.86
N ASN A 132 -5.55 -9.15 -10.55
CA ASN A 132 -4.39 -9.11 -9.65
C ASN A 132 -3.35 -8.05 -10.03
N CYS A 133 -3.80 -6.89 -10.49
CA CYS A 133 -2.90 -5.81 -10.84
C CYS A 133 -2.25 -5.23 -9.60
N VAL A 134 -0.92 -5.19 -9.61
CA VAL A 134 -0.13 -4.69 -8.49
C VAL A 134 1.12 -3.95 -8.98
N LEU A 135 1.43 -2.83 -8.34
CA LEU A 135 2.64 -2.05 -8.57
C LEU A 135 3.71 -2.46 -7.58
N ASN A 136 4.90 -2.80 -8.09
CA ASN A 136 6.07 -3.17 -7.30
C ASN A 136 5.79 -4.28 -6.28
N GLY A 137 4.84 -5.16 -6.56
CA GLY A 137 4.45 -6.24 -5.65
C GLY A 137 3.73 -5.79 -4.37
N GLN A 138 3.37 -4.52 -4.24
CA GLN A 138 2.87 -3.95 -2.97
C GLN A 138 1.57 -3.17 -3.10
N VAL A 139 1.41 -2.37 -4.16
CA VAL A 139 0.30 -1.43 -4.30
C VAL A 139 -0.70 -1.98 -5.31
N PRO A 140 -1.91 -2.39 -4.90
CA PRO A 140 -2.94 -2.77 -5.83
C PRO A 140 -3.30 -1.63 -6.78
N CYS A 141 -3.57 -1.95 -8.05
CA CYS A 141 -4.07 -0.97 -9.01
C CYS A 141 -5.52 -0.59 -8.68
N SER A 142 -5.86 0.62 -8.96
CA SER A 142 -7.24 1.11 -8.95
C SER A 142 -7.86 1.12 -10.34
#